data_be6a777bfdafe012d92fc8d3da2279ad
#
_entry.id   be6a777bfdafe012d92fc8d3da2279ad
#
_cell.length_a   1.000
_cell.length_b   1.000
_cell.length_c   1.000
_cell.angle_alpha   90.00
_cell.angle_beta   90.00
_cell.angle_gamma   90.00
#
_symmetry.space_group_name_H-M   'P 1'
#
loop_
_entity.id
_entity.type
_entity.pdbx_description
1 polymer ?
#
loop_
_entity_poly.entity_id
_entity_poly.type
_entity_poly.pdbx_seq_one_letter_code
_entity_poly.pdbx_strand_id
1 'polypeptide(L)'
;MLKKLAAVVGLLMVCVSAWALTDKQYSEVESRIQPAGKVCLQGDSSCGAAVAAAGGAAKSGEDVYKSSCLGCHAGGAGGAPKLGDAADWKARTAKGMDKVYSNAINGFSNIGMMPAKGLCMSCSDDEVMAAVDYMIENSK
;
A
#
# COMPACT_ATOMS: atom_id res chain seq x y z
N MET A 1 24.14 58.25 -24.81
CA MET A 1 24.13 56.81 -25.23
C MET A 1 24.65 55.89 -24.15
N LEU A 2 25.75 56.22 -23.47
CA LEU A 2 26.35 55.34 -22.42
C LEU A 2 25.43 54.98 -21.27
N LYS A 3 24.59 55.92 -20.78
CA LYS A 3 23.62 55.65 -19.68
C LYS A 3 22.51 54.67 -20.06
N LYS A 4 22.09 54.67 -21.35
CA LYS A 4 21.09 53.68 -21.81
C LYS A 4 21.67 52.30 -22.01
N LEU A 5 22.96 52.19 -22.42
CA LEU A 5 23.66 50.90 -22.51
C LEU A 5 23.87 50.28 -21.13
N ALA A 6 24.25 51.07 -20.13
CA ALA A 6 24.44 50.60 -18.78
C ALA A 6 23.12 50.03 -18.14
N ALA A 7 21.98 50.69 -18.43
CA ALA A 7 20.69 50.22 -17.95
C ALA A 7 20.24 48.88 -18.62
N VAL A 8 20.52 48.72 -19.91
CA VAL A 8 20.20 47.47 -20.64
C VAL A 8 21.08 46.31 -20.19
N VAL A 9 22.37 46.57 -19.97
CA VAL A 9 23.30 45.54 -19.45
C VAL A 9 22.94 45.15 -18.03
N GLY A 10 22.56 46.07 -17.17
CA GLY A 10 22.08 45.82 -15.82
C GLY A 10 20.80 44.95 -15.79
N LEU A 11 19.84 45.25 -16.71
CA LEU A 11 18.59 44.48 -16.81
C LEU A 11 18.83 43.05 -17.32
N LEU A 12 19.75 42.85 -18.26
CA LEU A 12 20.14 41.54 -18.76
C LEU A 12 20.84 40.67 -17.67
N MET A 13 21.70 41.27 -16.82
CA MET A 13 22.35 40.56 -15.73
C MET A 13 21.36 40.07 -14.68
N VAL A 14 20.30 40.84 -14.38
CA VAL A 14 19.25 40.42 -13.42
C VAL A 14 18.39 39.26 -13.98
N CYS A 15 18.13 39.24 -15.28
CA CYS A 15 17.36 38.17 -15.92
C CYS A 15 18.11 36.83 -15.95
N VAL A 16 19.43 36.80 -16.04
CA VAL A 16 20.22 35.56 -16.09
C VAL A 16 20.33 34.90 -14.73
N SER A 17 20.35 35.69 -13.65
CA SER A 17 20.41 35.13 -12.27
C SER A 17 19.12 34.49 -11.79
N ALA A 18 17.98 34.73 -12.46
CA ALA A 18 16.68 34.18 -12.08
C ALA A 18 16.44 32.72 -12.55
N TRP A 19 17.32 32.16 -13.36
CA TRP A 19 17.13 30.87 -14.00
C TRP A 19 18.00 29.72 -13.44
N ALA A 20 18.93 30.00 -12.55
CA ALA A 20 19.76 28.99 -11.93
C ALA A 20 19.18 28.63 -10.59
N LEU A 21 18.60 27.42 -10.49
CA LEU A 21 18.34 26.79 -9.20
C LEU A 21 19.67 26.69 -8.44
N THR A 22 19.66 27.10 -7.19
CA THR A 22 20.83 26.90 -6.32
C THR A 22 21.04 25.41 -6.08
N ASP A 23 22.27 24.96 -5.87
CA ASP A 23 22.57 23.54 -5.58
C ASP A 23 21.71 22.99 -4.44
N LYS A 24 21.38 23.83 -3.46
CA LYS A 24 20.48 23.46 -2.35
C LYS A 24 19.05 23.20 -2.84
N GLN A 25 18.52 24.01 -3.73
CA GLN A 25 17.18 23.81 -4.28
C GLN A 25 17.13 22.57 -5.18
N TYR A 26 18.22 22.32 -5.91
CA TYR A 26 18.34 21.13 -6.75
C TYR A 26 18.34 19.85 -5.89
N SER A 27 19.15 19.82 -4.85
CA SER A 27 19.22 18.67 -3.93
C SER A 27 17.90 18.42 -3.17
N GLU A 28 17.17 19.50 -2.83
CA GLU A 28 15.86 19.38 -2.19
C GLU A 28 14.80 18.82 -3.15
N VAL A 29 14.80 19.25 -4.41
CA VAL A 29 13.92 18.70 -5.43
C VAL A 29 14.28 17.24 -5.70
N GLU A 30 15.56 16.91 -5.86
CA GLU A 30 16.03 15.56 -6.08
C GLU A 30 15.61 14.61 -4.94
N SER A 31 15.71 15.04 -3.70
CA SER A 31 15.28 14.24 -2.54
C SER A 31 13.78 13.96 -2.51
N ARG A 32 12.97 14.89 -3.03
CA ARG A 32 11.50 14.75 -3.10
C ARG A 32 11.03 13.87 -4.25
N ILE A 33 11.77 13.82 -5.36
CA ILE A 33 11.43 13.03 -6.54
C ILE A 33 12.12 11.67 -6.55
N GLN A 34 12.95 11.36 -5.56
CA GLN A 34 13.54 10.03 -5.46
C GLN A 34 12.42 8.99 -5.36
N PRO A 35 12.47 7.92 -6.19
CA PRO A 35 11.49 6.87 -6.12
C PRO A 35 11.48 6.23 -4.73
N ALA A 36 10.29 5.97 -4.20
CA ALA A 36 10.10 5.36 -2.88
C ALA A 36 10.64 3.92 -2.78
N GLY A 37 11.21 3.38 -3.86
CA GLY A 37 11.82 2.07 -3.90
C GLY A 37 12.72 1.90 -5.12
N LYS A 38 13.55 0.88 -5.10
CA LYS A 38 14.37 0.46 -6.26
C LYS A 38 13.56 -0.48 -7.13
N VAL A 39 13.53 -0.22 -8.42
CA VAL A 39 13.01 -1.18 -9.41
C VAL A 39 14.04 -2.28 -9.58
N CYS A 40 13.66 -3.50 -9.25
CA CYS A 40 14.50 -4.67 -9.38
C CYS A 40 14.23 -5.37 -10.71
N LEU A 41 15.26 -5.64 -11.47
CA LEU A 41 15.16 -6.46 -12.67
C LEU A 41 15.13 -7.96 -12.28
N GLN A 42 14.39 -8.76 -13.02
CA GLN A 42 14.34 -10.20 -12.80
C GLN A 42 15.75 -10.80 -12.94
N GLY A 43 16.24 -11.39 -11.87
CA GLY A 43 17.59 -11.97 -11.82
C GLY A 43 18.64 -11.13 -11.08
N ASP A 44 18.31 -9.96 -10.59
CA ASP A 44 19.23 -9.14 -9.78
C ASP A 44 19.21 -9.62 -8.32
N SER A 45 20.25 -10.35 -7.92
CA SER A 45 20.42 -10.88 -6.57
C SER A 45 20.63 -9.81 -5.51
N SER A 46 21.02 -8.59 -5.90
CA SER A 46 21.20 -7.47 -4.97
C SER A 46 19.86 -6.90 -4.47
N CYS A 47 18.79 -7.16 -5.18
CA CYS A 47 17.45 -6.71 -4.85
C CYS A 47 16.73 -7.59 -3.82
N GLY A 48 17.07 -8.85 -3.70
CA GLY A 48 16.44 -9.78 -2.75
C GLY A 48 16.59 -9.34 -1.28
N ALA A 49 17.71 -8.75 -0.93
CA ALA A 49 17.96 -8.23 0.41
C ALA A 49 17.19 -6.91 0.72
N ALA A 50 16.92 -6.09 -0.32
CA ALA A 50 16.21 -4.83 -0.16
C ALA A 50 14.69 -5.02 -0.02
N VAL A 51 14.13 -6.05 -0.64
CA VAL A 51 12.70 -6.39 -0.50
C VAL A 51 12.42 -6.97 0.88
N ALA A 52 13.38 -7.75 1.43
CA ALA A 52 13.29 -8.25 2.80
C ALA A 52 13.44 -7.15 3.86
N ALA A 53 14.16 -6.06 3.55
CA ALA A 53 14.35 -4.92 4.46
C ALA A 53 13.22 -3.87 4.36
N ALA A 54 12.46 -3.84 3.24
CA ALA A 54 11.24 -3.05 3.09
C ALA A 54 9.99 -3.79 3.62
N GLY A 55 10.10 -5.07 3.90
CA GLY A 55 9.12 -5.83 4.67
C GLY A 55 9.24 -5.41 6.13
N GLY A 56 8.46 -4.45 6.57
CA GLY A 56 8.18 -4.24 7.98
C GLY A 56 7.81 -5.59 8.61
N ALA A 57 8.03 -5.75 9.92
CA ALA A 57 7.61 -6.94 10.64
C ALA A 57 6.23 -7.39 10.15
N ALA A 58 6.06 -8.67 9.86
CA ALA A 58 4.81 -9.21 9.35
C ALA A 58 3.65 -8.65 10.18
N LYS A 59 2.66 -8.08 9.51
CA LYS A 59 1.51 -7.48 10.18
C LYS A 59 0.73 -8.57 10.90
N SER A 60 0.30 -8.29 12.12
CA SER A 60 -0.59 -9.21 12.82
C SER A 60 -1.93 -9.35 12.10
N GLY A 61 -2.63 -10.46 12.30
CA GLY A 61 -3.96 -10.66 11.74
C GLY A 61 -4.94 -9.55 12.17
N GLU A 62 -4.80 -9.05 13.39
CA GLU A 62 -5.59 -7.92 13.91
C GLU A 62 -5.31 -6.62 13.16
N ASP A 63 -4.03 -6.32 12.88
CA ASP A 63 -3.65 -5.10 12.16
C ASP A 63 -4.14 -5.13 10.71
N VAL A 64 -4.03 -6.28 10.03
CA VAL A 64 -4.57 -6.46 8.69
C VAL A 64 -6.09 -6.35 8.69
N TYR A 65 -6.77 -6.98 9.66
CA TYR A 65 -8.21 -6.83 9.82
C TYR A 65 -8.62 -5.38 9.96
N LYS A 66 -8.01 -4.63 10.88
CA LYS A 66 -8.32 -3.22 11.14
C LYS A 66 -8.07 -2.32 9.94
N SER A 67 -7.00 -2.58 9.20
CA SER A 67 -6.61 -1.72 8.08
C SER A 67 -7.37 -1.98 6.79
N SER A 68 -7.81 -3.24 6.53
CA SER A 68 -8.30 -3.63 5.20
C SER A 68 -9.63 -4.37 5.21
N CYS A 69 -9.98 -5.08 6.29
CA CYS A 69 -11.15 -5.96 6.33
C CYS A 69 -12.34 -5.34 7.08
N LEU A 70 -12.05 -4.49 8.07
CA LEU A 70 -13.02 -3.89 8.99
C LEU A 70 -14.20 -3.23 8.26
N GLY A 71 -13.94 -2.51 7.16
CA GLY A 71 -14.97 -1.75 6.44
C GLY A 71 -16.18 -2.59 6.01
N CYS A 72 -15.94 -3.84 5.64
CA CYS A 72 -17.00 -4.78 5.24
C CYS A 72 -17.38 -5.72 6.37
N HIS A 73 -16.40 -6.28 7.08
CA HIS A 73 -16.61 -7.34 8.05
C HIS A 73 -17.06 -6.86 9.45
N ALA A 74 -17.07 -5.57 9.73
CA ALA A 74 -17.70 -5.04 10.94
C ALA A 74 -19.22 -4.98 10.82
N GLY A 75 -19.71 -4.49 9.67
CA GLY A 75 -21.15 -4.26 9.44
C GLY A 75 -21.85 -5.31 8.58
N GLY A 76 -21.12 -6.22 7.94
CA GLY A 76 -21.69 -7.20 7.02
C GLY A 76 -22.01 -6.65 5.62
N ALA A 77 -21.28 -5.62 5.17
CA ALA A 77 -21.49 -5.01 3.87
C ALA A 77 -21.28 -6.03 2.74
N GLY A 78 -22.15 -6.02 1.74
CA GLY A 78 -22.08 -6.94 0.60
C GLY A 78 -22.22 -8.43 0.95
N GLY A 79 -22.82 -8.76 2.09
CA GLY A 79 -22.95 -10.14 2.57
C GLY A 79 -21.68 -10.70 3.22
N ALA A 80 -20.75 -9.82 3.64
CA ALA A 80 -19.56 -10.21 4.36
C ALA A 80 -19.92 -10.80 5.75
N PRO A 81 -19.32 -11.91 6.18
CA PRO A 81 -19.51 -12.43 7.52
C PRO A 81 -18.99 -11.43 8.54
N LYS A 82 -19.82 -11.08 9.52
CA LYS A 82 -19.44 -10.09 10.54
C LYS A 82 -18.50 -10.69 11.57
N LEU A 83 -17.57 -9.87 12.04
CA LEU A 83 -16.83 -10.19 13.24
C LEU A 83 -17.82 -10.39 14.41
N GLY A 84 -17.68 -11.48 15.16
CA GLY A 84 -18.57 -11.82 16.25
C GLY A 84 -19.80 -12.65 15.84
N ASP A 85 -20.05 -12.90 14.57
CA ASP A 85 -21.15 -13.75 14.10
C ASP A 85 -20.72 -15.22 14.01
N ALA A 86 -20.78 -15.91 15.15
CA ALA A 86 -20.39 -17.33 15.25
C ALA A 86 -21.15 -18.25 14.28
N ALA A 87 -22.43 -17.95 14.02
CA ALA A 87 -23.26 -18.81 13.17
C ALA A 87 -22.84 -18.73 11.69
N ASP A 88 -22.60 -17.52 11.18
CA ASP A 88 -22.15 -17.32 9.79
C ASP A 88 -20.73 -17.87 9.58
N TRP A 89 -19.81 -17.61 10.49
CA TRP A 89 -18.45 -18.15 10.42
C TRP A 89 -18.42 -19.67 10.49
N LYS A 90 -19.22 -20.29 11.37
CA LYS A 90 -19.37 -21.75 11.45
C LYS A 90 -19.85 -22.34 10.12
N ALA A 91 -20.83 -21.73 9.48
CA ALA A 91 -21.34 -22.19 8.19
C ALA A 91 -20.30 -22.08 7.05
N ARG A 92 -19.40 -21.11 7.13
CA ARG A 92 -18.33 -20.91 6.14
C ARG A 92 -17.15 -21.87 6.37
N THR A 93 -16.71 -22.00 7.62
CA THR A 93 -15.60 -22.90 7.99
C THR A 93 -15.94 -24.36 7.82
N ALA A 94 -17.21 -24.74 7.93
CA ALA A 94 -17.70 -26.10 7.63
C ALA A 94 -17.42 -26.55 6.18
N LYS A 95 -17.17 -25.61 5.27
CA LYS A 95 -16.79 -25.90 3.87
C LYS A 95 -15.28 -26.15 3.68
N GLY A 96 -14.51 -26.12 4.76
CA GLY A 96 -13.06 -26.26 4.81
C GLY A 96 -12.31 -24.92 4.87
N MET A 97 -11.28 -24.86 5.70
CA MET A 97 -10.47 -23.66 5.89
C MET A 97 -9.75 -23.24 4.60
N ASP A 98 -9.25 -24.20 3.82
CA ASP A 98 -8.60 -23.92 2.53
C ASP A 98 -9.52 -23.10 1.60
N LYS A 99 -10.82 -23.40 1.63
CA LYS A 99 -11.81 -22.67 0.83
C LYS A 99 -12.00 -21.25 1.34
N VAL A 100 -12.00 -21.07 2.66
CA VAL A 100 -12.14 -19.75 3.29
C VAL A 100 -10.91 -18.90 2.97
N TYR A 101 -9.71 -19.42 3.13
CA TYR A 101 -8.46 -18.73 2.77
C TYR A 101 -8.40 -18.40 1.29
N SER A 102 -8.71 -19.36 0.42
CA SER A 102 -8.72 -19.14 -1.03
C SER A 102 -9.67 -18.01 -1.42
N ASN A 103 -10.85 -17.93 -0.81
CA ASN A 103 -11.80 -16.85 -1.07
C ASN A 103 -11.28 -15.49 -0.57
N ALA A 104 -10.57 -15.46 0.55
CA ALA A 104 -9.98 -14.23 1.07
C ALA A 104 -8.81 -13.73 0.20
N ILE A 105 -7.96 -14.64 -0.26
CA ILE A 105 -6.77 -14.32 -1.07
C ILE A 105 -7.17 -13.93 -2.50
N ASN A 106 -8.04 -14.73 -3.13
CA ASN A 106 -8.37 -14.57 -4.56
C ASN A 106 -9.63 -13.72 -4.81
N GLY A 107 -10.38 -13.43 -3.73
CA GLY A 107 -11.67 -12.77 -3.82
C GLY A 107 -12.82 -13.77 -3.99
N PHE A 108 -14.04 -13.30 -3.68
CA PHE A 108 -15.26 -14.10 -3.76
C PHE A 108 -16.39 -13.28 -4.38
N SER A 109 -16.69 -13.53 -5.64
CA SER A 109 -17.64 -12.74 -6.43
C SER A 109 -19.00 -13.43 -6.70
N ASN A 110 -19.13 -14.73 -6.41
CA ASN A 110 -20.33 -15.48 -6.82
C ASN A 110 -21.61 -15.14 -6.02
N ILE A 111 -21.47 -14.69 -4.79
CA ILE A 111 -22.60 -14.32 -3.90
C ILE A 111 -22.28 -13.05 -3.11
N GLY A 112 -21.01 -12.66 -3.04
CA GLY A 112 -20.52 -11.52 -2.29
C GLY A 112 -19.55 -10.68 -3.12
N MET A 113 -19.30 -9.46 -2.68
CA MET A 113 -18.39 -8.54 -3.35
C MET A 113 -17.05 -8.45 -2.58
N MET A 114 -16.49 -9.59 -2.20
CA MET A 114 -15.17 -9.58 -1.55
C MET A 114 -14.08 -9.48 -2.61
N PRO A 115 -13.34 -8.37 -2.68
CA PRO A 115 -12.19 -8.26 -3.57
C PRO A 115 -11.02 -9.11 -3.07
N ALA A 116 -10.09 -9.46 -3.95
CA ALA A 116 -8.88 -10.16 -3.60
C ALA A 116 -8.13 -9.45 -2.45
N LYS A 117 -7.74 -10.21 -1.43
CA LYS A 117 -7.03 -9.74 -0.23
C LYS A 117 -7.75 -8.61 0.53
N GLY A 118 -9.05 -8.40 0.31
CA GLY A 118 -9.76 -7.26 0.90
C GLY A 118 -9.17 -5.90 0.49
N LEU A 119 -8.59 -5.80 -0.72
CA LEU A 119 -7.84 -4.67 -1.27
C LEU A 119 -6.47 -4.42 -0.59
N CYS A 120 -6.00 -5.26 0.30
CA CYS A 120 -4.65 -5.18 0.84
C CYS A 120 -3.61 -5.69 -0.17
N MET A 121 -3.31 -4.90 -1.19
CA MET A 121 -2.40 -5.31 -2.26
C MET A 121 -0.94 -5.53 -1.78
N SER A 122 -0.58 -4.93 -0.66
CA SER A 122 0.75 -5.08 -0.03
C SER A 122 0.84 -6.23 0.97
N CYS A 123 -0.28 -6.88 1.31
CA CYS A 123 -0.29 -7.99 2.24
C CYS A 123 0.16 -9.29 1.55
N SER A 124 0.98 -10.07 2.25
CA SER A 124 1.26 -11.44 1.86
C SER A 124 0.01 -12.32 2.05
N ASP A 125 0.03 -13.51 1.46
CA ASP A 125 -1.06 -14.46 1.63
C ASP A 125 -1.16 -14.92 3.10
N ASP A 126 -0.02 -15.10 3.78
CA ASP A 126 0.04 -15.46 5.20
C ASP A 126 -0.58 -14.37 6.10
N GLU A 127 -0.32 -13.10 5.81
CA GLU A 127 -0.93 -11.98 6.54
C GLU A 127 -2.45 -11.92 6.35
N VAL A 128 -2.92 -12.24 5.14
CA VAL A 128 -4.37 -12.34 4.87
C VAL A 128 -4.98 -13.52 5.60
N MET A 129 -4.32 -14.69 5.61
CA MET A 129 -4.77 -15.87 6.37
C MET A 129 -4.82 -15.57 7.87
N ALA A 130 -3.80 -14.90 8.42
CA ALA A 130 -3.81 -14.49 9.83
C ALA A 130 -4.98 -13.54 10.16
N ALA A 131 -5.39 -12.67 9.23
CA ALA A 131 -6.57 -11.83 9.43
C ALA A 131 -7.88 -12.63 9.40
N VAL A 132 -7.97 -13.67 8.57
CA VAL A 132 -9.10 -14.61 8.58
C VAL A 132 -9.18 -15.34 9.89
N ASP A 133 -8.06 -15.86 10.39
CA ASP A 133 -7.99 -16.56 11.68
C ASP A 133 -8.41 -15.63 12.83
N TYR A 134 -7.91 -14.39 12.84
CA TYR A 134 -8.34 -13.39 13.81
C TYR A 134 -9.86 -13.20 13.82
N MET A 135 -10.50 -13.07 12.64
CA MET A 135 -11.95 -12.90 12.55
C MET A 135 -12.70 -14.13 13.06
N ILE A 136 -12.25 -15.33 12.73
CA ILE A 136 -12.87 -16.59 13.17
C ILE A 136 -12.73 -16.76 14.68
N GLU A 137 -11.56 -16.51 15.23
CA GLU A 137 -11.28 -16.63 16.67
C GLU A 137 -12.11 -15.68 17.50
N ASN A 138 -12.31 -14.46 17.01
CA ASN A 138 -13.14 -13.45 17.66
C ASN A 138 -14.64 -13.57 17.32
N SER A 139 -15.05 -14.69 16.69
CA SER A 139 -16.45 -14.99 16.33
C SER A 139 -16.91 -16.35 16.87
N LYS A 140 -16.27 -16.84 17.92
CA LYS A 140 -16.65 -18.12 18.59
C LYS A 140 -17.69 -17.89 19.67
#